data_d0c3c2f38205065d14ec879b157a4a54
#
_entry.id   d0c3c2f38205065d14ec879b157a4a54
#
_cell.length_a   1.000
_cell.length_b   1.000
_cell.length_c   1.000
_cell.angle_alpha   90.00
_cell.angle_beta   90.00
_cell.angle_gamma   90.00
#
_symmetry.space_group_name_H-M   'P 1'
#
loop_
_entity.id
_entity.type
_entity.pdbx_description
1 polymer ?
#
loop_
_entity_poly.entity_id
_entity_poly.type
_entity_poly.pdbx_seq_one_letter_code
_entity_poly.pdbx_strand_id
1 'polypeptide(L)'
;AESYIDADEIYYAYYMKHISGPWSEESRDWLKEQRNEFAPMLEAQKRVNRGELSSEALLAYNSLQQKYSAYQRVLQSNISYYLKENPGAWLVYETGYKKLFGFTGTSDVQDTLLAGLLCALCFSGLFAMERKGGMDEILASTPLGRKYTVKAKLRQSTAVAAVIAFGTVLPHLWQVLRDYGLPSLLGPAMSISDLQAVPKFITLSDLLIFWLICRFAACLCMSRITLWLGQKLGNLLTALFISAVAYCLPALLSLSGMKNGIEWLGFYPLCCSALAKPRL
;
A
#
# COMPACT_ATOMS: atom_id res chain seq x y z
N ALA A 1 -14.87 13.11 4.74
CA ALA A 1 -13.68 13.79 5.26
C ALA A 1 -12.86 14.21 4.04
N GLU A 2 -12.95 15.48 3.68
CA GLU A 2 -12.06 16.08 2.70
C GLU A 2 -10.67 16.00 3.29
N SER A 3 -9.82 15.17 2.67
CA SER A 3 -8.41 15.14 3.02
C SER A 3 -7.85 16.52 2.68
N TYR A 4 -7.44 17.24 3.67
CA TYR A 4 -6.70 18.48 3.54
C TYR A 4 -5.38 18.12 2.84
N ILE A 5 -5.37 18.22 1.53
CA ILE A 5 -4.13 18.07 0.75
C ILE A 5 -3.44 19.42 0.90
N ASP A 6 -2.29 19.44 1.57
CA ASP A 6 -1.48 20.64 1.66
C ASP A 6 -1.22 21.18 0.25
N ALA A 7 -1.34 22.48 0.08
CA ALA A 7 -1.10 23.12 -1.22
C ALA A 7 0.30 22.80 -1.76
N ASP A 8 1.28 22.61 -0.89
CA ASP A 8 2.63 22.13 -1.20
C ASP A 8 2.62 20.76 -1.88
N GLU A 9 1.76 19.84 -1.43
CA GLU A 9 1.63 18.50 -1.99
C GLU A 9 1.05 18.53 -3.41
N ILE A 10 0.12 19.46 -3.70
CA ILE A 10 -0.47 19.63 -5.03
C ILE A 10 0.62 20.10 -6.02
N TYR A 11 1.40 21.10 -5.65
CA TYR A 11 2.49 21.61 -6.47
C TYR A 11 3.60 20.57 -6.63
N TYR A 12 3.94 19.86 -5.55
CA TYR A 12 4.91 18.77 -5.61
C TYR A 12 4.46 17.65 -6.57
N ALA A 13 3.18 17.24 -6.48
CA ALA A 13 2.62 16.26 -7.40
C ALA A 13 2.66 16.75 -8.87
N TYR A 14 2.37 18.03 -9.10
CA TYR A 14 2.44 18.64 -10.43
C TYR A 14 3.84 18.55 -11.01
N TYR A 15 4.86 18.98 -10.26
CA TYR A 15 6.26 18.92 -10.70
C TYR A 15 6.71 17.46 -10.94
N MET A 16 6.44 16.57 -9.98
CA MET A 16 6.85 15.18 -10.09
C MET A 16 6.18 14.43 -11.24
N LYS A 17 4.91 14.73 -11.55
CA LYS A 17 4.22 14.13 -12.71
C LYS A 17 4.81 14.59 -14.04
N HIS A 18 5.30 15.83 -14.12
CA HIS A 18 5.91 16.35 -15.33
C HIS A 18 7.31 15.77 -15.61
N ILE A 19 8.10 15.55 -14.56
CA ILE A 19 9.47 15.04 -14.68
C ILE A 19 9.57 13.53 -14.44
N SER A 20 8.42 12.83 -14.29
CA SER A 20 8.40 11.40 -14.02
C SER A 20 8.99 10.60 -15.17
N GLY A 21 9.96 9.75 -14.87
CA GLY A 21 10.66 8.93 -15.86
C GLY A 21 12.17 8.94 -15.69
N PRO A 22 12.90 8.47 -16.72
CA PRO A 22 14.35 8.58 -16.75
C PRO A 22 14.75 10.06 -16.80
N TRP A 23 15.82 10.40 -16.09
CA TRP A 23 16.33 11.77 -16.13
C TRP A 23 16.78 12.16 -17.53
N SER A 24 16.13 13.15 -18.11
CA SER A 24 16.39 13.65 -19.47
C SER A 24 16.82 15.12 -19.48
N GLU A 25 17.44 15.57 -20.55
CA GLU A 25 17.76 16.99 -20.75
C GLU A 25 16.50 17.85 -20.84
N GLU A 26 15.42 17.32 -21.41
CA GLU A 26 14.11 17.99 -21.46
C GLU A 26 13.56 18.29 -20.05
N SER A 27 13.61 17.30 -19.13
CA SER A 27 13.21 17.49 -17.74
C SER A 27 14.06 18.54 -17.05
N ARG A 28 15.35 18.58 -17.35
CA ARG A 28 16.28 19.58 -16.81
C ARG A 28 15.96 20.98 -17.31
N ASP A 29 15.71 21.15 -18.60
CA ASP A 29 15.44 22.45 -19.19
C ASP A 29 14.07 22.97 -18.80
N TRP A 30 13.08 22.11 -18.70
CA TRP A 30 11.78 22.46 -18.14
C TRP A 30 11.89 22.94 -16.69
N LEU A 31 12.67 22.29 -15.85
CA LEU A 31 12.91 22.75 -14.47
C LEU A 31 13.65 24.09 -14.40
N LYS A 32 14.55 24.37 -15.36
CA LYS A 32 15.21 25.69 -15.45
C LYS A 32 14.20 26.80 -15.83
N GLU A 33 13.27 26.48 -16.74
CA GLU A 33 12.19 27.40 -17.11
C GLU A 33 11.30 27.72 -15.92
N GLN A 34 10.88 26.68 -15.17
CA GLN A 34 10.10 26.87 -13.93
C GLN A 34 10.86 27.71 -12.89
N ARG A 35 12.17 27.61 -12.81
CA ARG A 35 12.98 28.44 -11.92
C ARG A 35 12.85 29.92 -12.23
N ASN A 36 12.71 30.28 -13.51
CA ASN A 36 12.60 31.67 -13.92
C ASN A 36 11.28 32.29 -13.47
N GLU A 37 10.22 31.50 -13.30
CA GLU A 37 8.94 31.97 -12.73
C GLU A 37 9.07 32.46 -11.29
N PHE A 38 10.11 32.02 -10.56
CA PHE A 38 10.33 32.41 -9.17
C PHE A 38 11.19 33.69 -9.00
N ALA A 39 11.72 34.25 -10.08
CA ALA A 39 12.50 35.49 -10.01
C ALA A 39 11.73 36.65 -9.32
N PRO A 40 10.44 36.91 -9.64
CA PRO A 40 9.68 37.96 -8.98
C PRO A 40 9.44 37.68 -7.49
N MET A 41 9.40 36.40 -7.08
CA MET A 41 9.23 36.03 -5.68
C MET A 41 10.47 36.39 -4.85
N LEU A 42 11.66 36.16 -5.39
CA LEU A 42 12.92 36.50 -4.72
C LEU A 42 13.06 38.03 -4.53
N GLU A 43 12.50 38.81 -5.47
CA GLU A 43 12.42 40.27 -5.32
C GLU A 43 11.36 40.68 -4.29
N ALA A 44 10.18 40.01 -4.30
CA ALA A 44 9.14 40.24 -3.31
C ALA A 44 9.61 39.90 -1.89
N GLN A 45 10.41 38.84 -1.73
CA GLN A 45 11.03 38.49 -0.43
C GLN A 45 11.91 39.60 0.11
N LYS A 46 12.67 40.26 -0.76
CA LYS A 46 13.48 41.42 -0.37
C LYS A 46 12.61 42.62 0.08
N ARG A 47 11.42 42.80 -0.53
CA ARG A 47 10.46 43.83 -0.16
C ARG A 47 9.71 43.50 1.14
N VAL A 48 9.34 42.23 1.36
CA VAL A 48 8.77 41.75 2.64
C VAL A 48 9.71 42.05 3.79
N ASN A 49 11.01 41.74 3.62
CA ASN A 49 12.02 41.97 4.63
C ASN A 49 12.25 43.48 4.93
N ARG A 50 11.80 44.39 4.04
CA ARG A 50 11.82 45.84 4.24
C ARG A 50 10.48 46.39 4.77
N GLY A 51 9.46 45.55 4.97
CA GLY A 51 8.14 45.97 5.47
C GLY A 51 7.29 46.75 4.44
N GLU A 52 7.59 46.66 3.15
CA GLU A 52 7.01 47.46 2.07
C GLU A 52 5.82 46.81 1.35
N LEU A 53 5.27 45.69 1.86
CA LEU A 53 4.22 44.94 1.14
C LEU A 53 2.80 45.25 1.64
N SER A 54 1.89 45.45 0.67
CA SER A 54 0.44 45.49 0.92
C SER A 54 -0.11 44.08 1.22
N SER A 55 -1.29 43.99 1.85
CA SER A 55 -1.93 42.73 2.21
C SER A 55 -2.20 41.79 1.01
N GLU A 56 -2.52 42.33 -0.17
CA GLU A 56 -2.73 41.58 -1.40
C GLU A 56 -1.45 41.00 -1.95
N ALA A 57 -0.36 41.76 -1.91
CA ALA A 57 0.95 41.29 -2.33
C ALA A 57 1.51 40.21 -1.40
N LEU A 58 1.09 40.20 -0.14
CA LEU A 58 1.48 39.18 0.86
C LEU A 58 0.77 37.85 0.58
N LEU A 59 -0.48 37.85 0.14
CA LEU A 59 -1.21 36.63 -0.29
C LEU A 59 -0.58 36.02 -1.55
N ALA A 60 -0.28 36.84 -2.54
CA ALA A 60 0.41 36.40 -3.76
C ALA A 60 1.83 35.84 -3.43
N TYR A 61 2.55 36.46 -2.51
CA TYR A 61 3.83 35.99 -2.02
C TYR A 61 3.70 34.60 -1.36
N ASN A 62 2.73 34.40 -0.48
CA ASN A 62 2.52 33.13 0.22
C ASN A 62 2.20 31.98 -0.75
N SER A 63 1.38 32.21 -1.79
CA SER A 63 1.08 31.20 -2.81
C SER A 63 2.33 30.83 -3.64
N LEU A 64 3.14 31.81 -4.01
CA LEU A 64 4.40 31.59 -4.70
C LEU A 64 5.43 30.91 -3.82
N GLN A 65 5.44 31.20 -2.52
CA GLN A 65 6.32 30.53 -1.55
C GLN A 65 6.02 29.04 -1.41
N GLN A 66 4.75 28.66 -1.37
CA GLN A 66 4.34 27.24 -1.37
C GLN A 66 4.79 26.53 -2.64
N LYS A 67 4.56 27.14 -3.80
CA LYS A 67 5.03 26.62 -5.09
C LYS A 67 6.54 26.48 -5.14
N TYR A 68 7.28 27.43 -4.58
CA TYR A 68 8.74 27.40 -4.49
C TYR A 68 9.27 26.36 -3.51
N SER A 69 8.61 26.15 -2.36
CA SER A 69 8.99 25.11 -1.41
C SER A 69 8.86 23.73 -2.03
N ALA A 70 7.76 23.47 -2.75
CA ALA A 70 7.55 22.24 -3.50
C ALA A 70 8.64 22.03 -4.59
N TYR A 71 8.99 23.09 -5.32
CA TYR A 71 10.08 23.06 -6.31
C TYR A 71 11.44 22.73 -5.67
N GLN A 72 11.76 23.36 -4.54
CA GLN A 72 12.99 23.08 -3.79
C GLN A 72 13.02 21.64 -3.27
N ARG A 73 11.90 21.11 -2.80
CA ARG A 73 11.77 19.72 -2.38
C ARG A 73 12.07 18.75 -3.51
N VAL A 74 11.60 19.03 -4.73
CA VAL A 74 11.93 18.25 -5.92
C VAL A 74 13.43 18.26 -6.21
N LEU A 75 14.05 19.44 -6.18
CA LEU A 75 15.49 19.57 -6.46
C LEU A 75 16.37 18.90 -5.41
N GLN A 76 16.06 19.09 -4.13
CA GLN A 76 16.93 18.62 -3.05
C GLN A 76 16.73 17.14 -2.75
N SER A 77 15.48 16.68 -2.63
CA SER A 77 15.22 15.31 -2.23
C SER A 77 15.33 14.29 -3.38
N ASN A 78 14.87 14.66 -4.57
CA ASN A 78 14.77 13.68 -5.66
C ASN A 78 15.95 13.76 -6.65
N ILE A 79 16.33 14.95 -7.08
CA ILE A 79 17.37 15.11 -8.12
C ILE A 79 18.77 15.02 -7.52
N SER A 80 19.01 15.72 -6.42
CA SER A 80 20.34 15.78 -5.81
C SER A 80 20.71 14.47 -5.13
N TYR A 81 19.75 13.83 -4.45
CA TYR A 81 20.00 12.61 -3.70
C TYR A 81 20.00 11.37 -4.62
N TYR A 82 18.94 11.18 -5.41
CA TYR A 82 18.78 9.95 -6.21
C TYR A 82 19.76 9.83 -7.36
N LEU A 83 20.02 10.91 -8.09
CA LEU A 83 20.89 10.83 -9.27
C LEU A 83 22.37 10.70 -8.92
N LYS A 84 22.79 11.19 -7.75
CA LYS A 84 24.18 11.04 -7.30
C LYS A 84 24.45 9.66 -6.69
N GLU A 85 23.54 9.16 -5.87
CA GLU A 85 23.74 7.91 -5.14
C GLU A 85 23.31 6.67 -5.92
N ASN A 86 22.33 6.81 -6.79
CA ASN A 86 21.78 5.68 -7.56
C ASN A 86 21.72 5.99 -9.06
N PRO A 87 22.84 5.89 -9.78
CA PRO A 87 22.84 6.04 -11.23
C PRO A 87 21.98 4.95 -11.88
N GLY A 88 20.89 5.36 -12.55
CA GLY A 88 19.89 4.49 -13.17
C GLY A 88 18.55 4.44 -12.45
N ALA A 89 18.39 5.15 -11.33
CA ALA A 89 17.07 5.41 -10.75
C ALA A 89 16.27 6.37 -11.64
N TRP A 90 14.95 6.19 -11.67
CA TRP A 90 14.04 7.10 -12.34
C TRP A 90 13.47 8.08 -11.32
N LEU A 91 13.04 9.23 -11.81
CA LEU A 91 12.24 10.14 -10.99
C LEU A 91 10.80 9.63 -10.96
N VAL A 92 10.32 9.28 -9.78
CA VAL A 92 8.98 8.71 -9.58
C VAL A 92 8.24 9.51 -8.53
N TYR A 93 6.96 9.75 -8.75
CA TYR A 93 6.09 10.33 -7.73
C TYR A 93 5.80 9.29 -6.64
N GLU A 94 6.61 9.30 -5.59
CA GLU A 94 6.63 8.24 -4.57
C GLU A 94 5.35 8.14 -3.74
N THR A 95 4.65 9.27 -3.52
CA THR A 95 3.50 9.33 -2.59
C THR A 95 2.41 8.32 -2.95
N GLY A 96 2.09 8.18 -4.24
CA GLY A 96 1.12 7.20 -4.72
C GLY A 96 1.53 5.76 -4.44
N TYR A 97 2.78 5.43 -4.70
CA TYR A 97 3.33 4.10 -4.45
C TYR A 97 3.47 3.80 -2.96
N LYS A 98 3.90 4.77 -2.16
CA LYS A 98 4.01 4.62 -0.70
C LYS A 98 2.66 4.35 -0.06
N LYS A 99 1.60 5.02 -0.53
CA LYS A 99 0.23 4.73 -0.09
C LYS A 99 -0.26 3.38 -0.55
N LEU A 100 0.01 3.00 -1.81
CA LEU A 100 -0.41 1.71 -2.36
C LEU A 100 0.19 0.53 -1.62
N PHE A 101 1.49 0.58 -1.34
CA PHE A 101 2.20 -0.49 -0.64
C PHE A 101 2.15 -0.38 0.90
N GLY A 102 1.46 0.62 1.45
CA GLY A 102 1.30 0.78 2.89
C GLY A 102 2.54 1.29 3.63
N PHE A 103 3.52 1.88 2.94
CA PHE A 103 4.76 2.36 3.58
C PHE A 103 4.56 3.59 4.45
N THR A 104 3.50 4.36 4.22
CA THR A 104 3.26 5.65 4.89
C THR A 104 2.17 5.62 5.95
N GLY A 105 1.50 4.47 6.20
CA GLY A 105 0.37 4.57 7.10
C GLY A 105 -0.27 3.28 7.58
N THR A 106 -1.43 3.46 8.18
CA THR A 106 -2.27 2.41 8.76
C THR A 106 -3.21 1.74 7.76
N SER A 107 -3.27 2.23 6.50
CA SER A 107 -4.20 1.72 5.48
C SER A 107 -3.98 0.23 5.16
N ASP A 108 -2.72 -0.19 5.05
CA ASP A 108 -2.39 -1.61 4.81
C ASP A 108 -2.84 -2.52 5.98
N VAL A 109 -2.76 -2.01 7.21
CA VAL A 109 -3.24 -2.73 8.40
C VAL A 109 -4.76 -2.83 8.39
N GLN A 110 -5.48 -1.78 7.99
CA GLN A 110 -6.94 -1.78 7.91
C GLN A 110 -7.45 -2.78 6.86
N ASP A 111 -6.87 -2.77 5.67
CA ASP A 111 -7.19 -3.71 4.59
C ASP A 111 -6.89 -5.16 5.01
N THR A 112 -5.79 -5.36 5.73
CA THR A 112 -5.39 -6.67 6.28
C THR A 112 -6.39 -7.18 7.32
N LEU A 113 -6.81 -6.33 8.25
CA LEU A 113 -7.82 -6.66 9.26
C LEU A 113 -9.15 -7.00 8.61
N LEU A 114 -9.58 -6.20 7.62
CA LEU A 114 -10.82 -6.45 6.89
C LEU A 114 -10.79 -7.79 6.17
N ALA A 115 -9.72 -8.07 5.43
CA ALA A 115 -9.55 -9.34 4.72
C ALA A 115 -9.53 -10.53 5.68
N GLY A 116 -8.84 -10.41 6.82
CA GLY A 116 -8.78 -11.44 7.86
C GLY A 116 -10.14 -11.73 8.49
N LEU A 117 -10.90 -10.69 8.84
CA LEU A 117 -12.25 -10.82 9.38
C LEU A 117 -13.22 -11.44 8.38
N LEU A 118 -13.17 -11.03 7.12
CA LEU A 118 -13.98 -11.62 6.05
C LEU A 118 -13.65 -13.09 5.84
N CYS A 119 -12.38 -13.47 5.84
CA CYS A 119 -11.97 -14.88 5.79
C CYS A 119 -12.50 -15.67 6.99
N ALA A 120 -12.38 -15.14 8.21
CA ALA A 120 -12.88 -15.78 9.41
C ALA A 120 -14.42 -16.00 9.33
N LEU A 121 -15.17 -14.98 8.94
CA LEU A 121 -16.63 -15.04 8.79
C LEU A 121 -17.08 -16.03 7.72
N CYS A 122 -16.49 -15.97 6.53
CA CYS A 122 -16.92 -16.80 5.41
C CYS A 122 -16.60 -18.28 5.59
N PHE A 123 -15.47 -18.60 6.24
CA PHE A 123 -14.98 -19.98 6.26
C PHE A 123 -15.23 -20.74 7.57
N SER A 124 -15.43 -20.04 8.70
CA SER A 124 -15.67 -20.70 10.00
C SER A 124 -16.90 -21.58 10.04
N GLY A 125 -17.96 -21.20 9.29
CA GLY A 125 -19.23 -21.90 9.28
C GLY A 125 -19.30 -23.14 8.38
N LEU A 126 -18.44 -23.26 7.39
CA LEU A 126 -18.56 -24.27 6.32
C LEU A 126 -18.54 -25.73 6.80
N PHE A 127 -17.76 -26.03 7.84
CA PHE A 127 -17.73 -27.38 8.45
C PHE A 127 -18.51 -27.45 9.75
N ALA A 128 -18.55 -26.38 10.53
CA ALA A 128 -19.21 -26.35 11.82
C ALA A 128 -20.74 -26.51 11.67
N MET A 129 -21.34 -25.95 10.62
CA MET A 129 -22.79 -26.10 10.35
C MET A 129 -23.17 -27.53 9.97
N GLU A 130 -22.36 -28.24 9.18
CA GLU A 130 -22.62 -29.64 8.82
C GLU A 130 -22.58 -30.57 10.03
N ARG A 131 -21.59 -30.33 10.92
CA ARG A 131 -21.46 -31.13 12.15
C ARG A 131 -22.64 -30.92 13.09
N LYS A 132 -23.11 -29.66 13.20
CA LYS A 132 -24.27 -29.31 14.02
C LYS A 132 -25.58 -29.91 13.44
N GLY A 133 -25.65 -30.03 12.12
CA GLY A 133 -26.81 -30.64 11.42
C GLY A 133 -26.78 -32.16 11.30
N GLY A 134 -25.76 -32.87 11.81
CA GLY A 134 -25.61 -34.32 11.68
C GLY A 134 -25.28 -34.80 10.26
N MET A 135 -25.07 -33.88 9.31
CA MET A 135 -24.74 -34.23 7.90
C MET A 135 -23.37 -34.88 7.79
N ASP A 136 -22.46 -34.64 8.72
CA ASP A 136 -21.12 -35.22 8.73
C ASP A 136 -21.15 -36.74 8.85
N GLU A 137 -22.11 -37.33 9.62
CA GLU A 137 -22.31 -38.74 9.75
C GLU A 137 -22.90 -39.37 8.47
N ILE A 138 -23.84 -38.68 7.83
CA ILE A 138 -24.45 -39.12 6.56
C ILE A 138 -23.39 -39.12 5.45
N LEU A 139 -22.55 -38.07 5.38
CA LEU A 139 -21.47 -37.98 4.40
C LEU A 139 -20.38 -39.03 4.66
N ALA A 140 -20.11 -39.37 5.94
CA ALA A 140 -19.17 -40.41 6.31
C ALA A 140 -19.61 -41.82 5.97
N SER A 141 -20.94 -42.08 5.91
CA SER A 141 -21.50 -43.40 5.55
C SER A 141 -21.41 -43.70 4.05
N THR A 142 -21.18 -42.70 3.21
CA THR A 142 -21.01 -42.86 1.76
C THR A 142 -19.55 -43.01 1.36
N PRO A 143 -19.16 -44.02 0.54
CA PRO A 143 -17.75 -44.32 0.23
C PRO A 143 -16.96 -43.14 -0.41
N LEU A 144 -17.67 -42.28 -1.12
CA LEU A 144 -17.08 -41.14 -1.86
C LEU A 144 -17.52 -39.78 -1.30
N GLY A 145 -18.58 -39.73 -0.48
CA GLY A 145 -19.21 -38.49 -0.05
C GLY A 145 -18.24 -37.52 0.68
N ARG A 146 -17.54 -38.02 1.68
CA ARG A 146 -16.58 -37.20 2.46
C ARG A 146 -15.46 -36.59 1.61
N LYS A 147 -14.90 -37.40 0.69
CA LYS A 147 -13.78 -37.00 -0.14
C LYS A 147 -14.17 -35.94 -1.18
N TYR A 148 -15.33 -36.11 -1.80
CA TYR A 148 -15.86 -35.16 -2.78
C TYR A 148 -16.32 -33.86 -2.13
N THR A 149 -16.98 -33.91 -0.99
CA THR A 149 -17.44 -32.75 -0.25
C THR A 149 -16.25 -31.87 0.22
N VAL A 150 -15.21 -32.50 0.79
CA VAL A 150 -13.98 -31.75 1.18
C VAL A 150 -13.34 -31.10 -0.04
N LYS A 151 -13.23 -31.81 -1.17
CA LYS A 151 -12.65 -31.27 -2.41
C LYS A 151 -13.50 -30.10 -2.98
N ALA A 152 -14.82 -30.23 -2.96
CA ALA A 152 -15.72 -29.17 -3.40
C ALA A 152 -15.59 -27.92 -2.51
N LYS A 153 -15.58 -28.07 -1.19
CA LYS A 153 -15.39 -26.97 -0.24
C LYS A 153 -14.02 -26.28 -0.41
N LEU A 154 -12.98 -27.06 -0.67
CA LEU A 154 -11.66 -26.50 -0.93
C LEU A 154 -11.64 -25.68 -2.23
N ARG A 155 -12.34 -26.10 -3.28
CA ARG A 155 -12.48 -25.30 -4.52
C ARG A 155 -13.30 -24.03 -4.28
N GLN A 156 -14.42 -24.15 -3.61
CA GLN A 156 -15.27 -23.02 -3.28
C GLN A 156 -14.53 -22.02 -2.40
N SER A 157 -13.77 -22.47 -1.39
CA SER A 157 -12.97 -21.60 -0.54
C SER A 157 -11.90 -20.86 -1.31
N THR A 158 -11.30 -21.47 -2.35
CA THR A 158 -10.34 -20.79 -3.22
C THR A 158 -11.00 -19.66 -4.00
N ALA A 159 -12.19 -19.90 -4.57
CA ALA A 159 -12.93 -18.87 -5.30
C ALA A 159 -13.34 -17.70 -4.37
N VAL A 160 -13.87 -18.01 -3.19
CA VAL A 160 -14.25 -16.97 -2.20
C VAL A 160 -13.03 -16.23 -1.69
N ALA A 161 -11.91 -16.91 -1.44
CA ALA A 161 -10.66 -16.25 -1.04
C ALA A 161 -10.14 -15.30 -2.12
N ALA A 162 -10.30 -15.65 -3.42
CA ALA A 162 -9.97 -14.74 -4.51
C ALA A 162 -10.87 -13.50 -4.50
N VAL A 163 -12.18 -13.69 -4.32
CA VAL A 163 -13.14 -12.56 -4.22
C VAL A 163 -12.78 -11.64 -3.04
N ILE A 164 -12.43 -12.18 -1.88
CA ILE A 164 -12.02 -11.39 -0.73
C ILE A 164 -10.72 -10.64 -1.04
N ALA A 165 -9.71 -11.31 -1.59
CA ALA A 165 -8.41 -10.71 -1.89
C ALA A 165 -8.56 -9.54 -2.88
N PHE A 166 -9.25 -9.76 -4.00
CA PHE A 166 -9.46 -8.71 -4.99
C PHE A 166 -10.46 -7.65 -4.53
N GLY A 167 -11.52 -8.05 -3.81
CA GLY A 167 -12.54 -7.13 -3.31
C GLY A 167 -12.00 -6.13 -2.28
N THR A 168 -10.99 -6.48 -1.51
CA THR A 168 -10.33 -5.56 -0.57
C THR A 168 -9.27 -4.69 -1.24
N VAL A 169 -8.56 -5.22 -2.24
CA VAL A 169 -7.45 -4.52 -2.90
C VAL A 169 -7.91 -3.57 -4.01
N LEU A 170 -8.88 -3.99 -4.83
CA LEU A 170 -9.31 -3.20 -5.99
C LEU A 170 -9.84 -1.80 -5.63
N PRO A 171 -10.67 -1.59 -4.60
CA PRO A 171 -11.11 -0.26 -4.21
C PRO A 171 -9.95 0.63 -3.79
N HIS A 172 -8.99 0.09 -3.04
CA HIS A 172 -7.80 0.81 -2.61
C HIS A 172 -6.91 1.19 -3.82
N LEU A 173 -6.65 0.24 -4.70
CA LEU A 173 -5.90 0.49 -5.95
C LEU A 173 -6.59 1.55 -6.81
N TRP A 174 -7.91 1.47 -6.96
CA TRP A 174 -8.70 2.45 -7.70
C TRP A 174 -8.59 3.85 -7.11
N GLN A 175 -8.71 3.97 -5.77
CA GLN A 175 -8.57 5.23 -5.07
C GLN A 175 -7.18 5.85 -5.29
N VAL A 176 -6.12 5.06 -5.09
CA VAL A 176 -4.75 5.53 -5.30
C VAL A 176 -4.50 5.93 -6.76
N LEU A 177 -5.02 5.16 -7.72
CA LEU A 177 -4.88 5.45 -9.14
C LEU A 177 -5.58 6.77 -9.52
N ARG A 178 -6.77 7.02 -8.95
CA ARG A 178 -7.56 8.22 -9.20
C ARG A 178 -6.91 9.47 -8.58
N ASP A 179 -6.50 9.37 -7.31
CA ASP A 179 -6.07 10.53 -6.52
C ASP A 179 -4.59 10.91 -6.81
N TYR A 180 -3.71 9.94 -6.98
CA TYR A 180 -2.28 10.17 -7.15
C TYR A 180 -1.78 9.86 -8.57
N GLY A 181 -2.44 8.97 -9.30
CA GLY A 181 -1.88 8.32 -10.48
C GLY A 181 -0.72 7.41 -10.10
N LEU A 182 -0.26 6.60 -11.04
CA LEU A 182 0.93 5.75 -10.89
C LEU A 182 1.83 5.96 -12.11
N PRO A 183 2.47 7.13 -12.24
CA PRO A 183 3.36 7.40 -13.36
C PRO A 183 4.59 6.49 -13.27
N SER A 184 5.15 6.14 -14.44
CA SER A 184 6.41 5.38 -14.52
C SER A 184 6.38 3.97 -13.93
N LEU A 185 5.28 3.21 -14.12
CA LEU A 185 5.15 1.82 -13.68
C LEU A 185 6.27 0.89 -14.17
N LEU A 186 6.88 1.19 -15.31
CA LEU A 186 8.01 0.44 -15.88
C LEU A 186 9.37 0.86 -15.27
N GLY A 187 9.36 1.86 -14.40
CA GLY A 187 10.56 2.30 -13.69
C GLY A 187 11.09 1.25 -12.72
N PRO A 188 12.40 1.27 -12.43
CA PRO A 188 12.99 0.35 -11.47
C PRO A 188 12.44 0.62 -10.06
N ALA A 189 12.18 -0.45 -9.29
CA ALA A 189 11.62 -0.36 -7.95
C ALA A 189 12.52 0.41 -6.97
N MET A 190 13.83 0.38 -7.18
CA MET A 190 14.82 1.15 -6.40
C MET A 190 14.62 2.68 -6.48
N SER A 191 13.78 3.16 -7.40
CA SER A 191 13.45 4.59 -7.53
C SER A 191 12.58 5.11 -6.38
N ILE A 192 12.05 4.24 -5.53
CA ILE A 192 11.35 4.62 -4.30
C ILE A 192 12.33 4.58 -3.13
N SER A 193 12.31 5.61 -2.30
CA SER A 193 13.23 5.76 -1.15
C SER A 193 13.24 4.56 -0.20
N ASP A 194 12.08 3.93 -0.01
CA ASP A 194 11.92 2.77 0.88
C ASP A 194 12.37 1.44 0.24
N LEU A 195 12.66 1.42 -1.06
CA LEU A 195 12.98 0.22 -1.85
C LEU A 195 14.39 0.26 -2.47
N GLN A 196 15.29 1.08 -1.97
CA GLN A 196 16.65 1.25 -2.51
C GLN A 196 17.47 -0.04 -2.54
N ALA A 197 17.19 -0.97 -1.61
CA ALA A 197 17.85 -2.28 -1.55
C ALA A 197 17.38 -3.29 -2.62
N VAL A 198 16.31 -2.96 -3.37
CA VAL A 198 15.76 -3.85 -4.40
C VAL A 198 16.64 -3.81 -5.65
N PRO A 199 16.93 -4.97 -6.27
CA PRO A 199 17.75 -5.02 -7.48
C PRO A 199 17.17 -4.19 -8.63
N LYS A 200 18.04 -3.58 -9.45
CA LYS A 200 17.68 -2.69 -10.56
C LYS A 200 16.78 -3.30 -11.63
N PHE A 201 16.82 -4.62 -11.79
CA PHE A 201 16.02 -5.32 -12.82
C PHE A 201 14.55 -5.52 -12.43
N ILE A 202 14.19 -5.27 -11.16
CA ILE A 202 12.80 -5.37 -10.71
C ILE A 202 12.12 -4.02 -10.96
N THR A 203 11.03 -4.04 -11.74
CA THR A 203 10.24 -2.87 -12.04
C THR A 203 9.12 -2.65 -10.99
N LEU A 204 8.55 -1.45 -10.96
CA LEU A 204 7.40 -1.15 -10.09
C LEU A 204 6.16 -1.99 -10.46
N SER A 205 6.01 -2.34 -11.74
CA SER A 205 4.96 -3.25 -12.20
C SER A 205 5.15 -4.67 -11.69
N ASP A 206 6.40 -5.18 -11.68
CA ASP A 206 6.69 -6.50 -11.12
C ASP A 206 6.41 -6.56 -9.62
N LEU A 207 6.77 -5.47 -8.92
CA LEU A 207 6.47 -5.34 -7.50
C LEU A 207 4.96 -5.32 -7.22
N LEU A 208 4.18 -4.63 -8.05
CA LEU A 208 2.72 -4.59 -7.95
C LEU A 208 2.10 -5.99 -8.14
N ILE A 209 2.55 -6.71 -9.18
CA ILE A 209 2.08 -8.07 -9.45
C ILE A 209 2.45 -9.00 -8.29
N PHE A 210 3.69 -8.91 -7.81
CA PHE A 210 4.15 -9.70 -6.67
C PHE A 210 3.31 -9.42 -5.42
N TRP A 211 3.03 -8.16 -5.14
CA TRP A 211 2.19 -7.75 -4.02
C TRP A 211 0.75 -8.34 -4.13
N LEU A 212 0.13 -8.30 -5.31
CA LEU A 212 -1.17 -8.92 -5.55
C LEU A 212 -1.16 -10.44 -5.34
N ILE A 213 -0.12 -11.12 -5.82
CA ILE A 213 0.06 -12.57 -5.61
C ILE A 213 0.21 -12.88 -4.12
N CYS A 214 1.00 -12.12 -3.39
CA CYS A 214 1.17 -12.29 -1.94
C CYS A 214 -0.14 -12.11 -1.18
N ARG A 215 -0.95 -11.11 -1.54
CA ARG A 215 -2.28 -10.88 -0.94
C ARG A 215 -3.22 -12.05 -1.19
N PHE A 216 -3.27 -12.54 -2.42
CA PHE A 216 -4.08 -13.70 -2.75
C PHE A 216 -3.61 -14.96 -2.01
N ALA A 217 -2.32 -15.24 -1.99
CA ALA A 217 -1.75 -16.36 -1.26
C ALA A 217 -2.06 -16.30 0.24
N ALA A 218 -2.01 -15.11 0.83
CA ALA A 218 -2.36 -14.88 2.23
C ALA A 218 -3.84 -15.22 2.51
N CYS A 219 -4.76 -14.73 1.70
CA CYS A 219 -6.18 -15.05 1.83
C CYS A 219 -6.44 -16.56 1.66
N LEU A 220 -5.71 -17.22 0.74
CA LEU A 220 -5.76 -18.67 0.59
C LEU A 220 -5.27 -19.40 1.85
N CYS A 221 -4.15 -19.02 2.40
CA CYS A 221 -3.62 -19.61 3.65
C CYS A 221 -4.61 -19.44 4.80
N MET A 222 -5.15 -18.24 4.98
CA MET A 222 -6.17 -17.95 5.99
C MET A 222 -7.41 -18.83 5.82
N SER A 223 -7.92 -18.93 4.59
CA SER A 223 -9.09 -19.76 4.31
C SER A 223 -8.84 -21.23 4.69
N ARG A 224 -7.65 -21.77 4.40
CA ARG A 224 -7.28 -23.15 4.74
C ARG A 224 -7.17 -23.37 6.25
N ILE A 225 -6.54 -22.43 6.95
CA ILE A 225 -6.40 -22.49 8.42
C ILE A 225 -7.78 -22.42 9.08
N THR A 226 -8.65 -21.50 8.65
CA THR A 226 -10.01 -21.36 9.19
C THR A 226 -10.85 -22.60 8.95
N LEU A 227 -10.79 -23.19 7.74
CA LEU A 227 -11.48 -24.42 7.42
C LEU A 227 -11.01 -25.59 8.31
N TRP A 228 -9.70 -25.71 8.51
CA TRP A 228 -9.11 -26.73 9.36
C TRP A 228 -9.53 -26.56 10.83
N LEU A 229 -9.54 -25.32 11.34
CA LEU A 229 -10.04 -25.02 12.68
C LEU A 229 -11.53 -25.37 12.82
N GLY A 230 -12.36 -24.97 11.86
CA GLY A 230 -13.79 -25.30 11.83
C GLY A 230 -14.05 -26.81 11.82
N GLN A 231 -13.20 -27.58 11.13
CA GLN A 231 -13.27 -29.03 11.09
C GLN A 231 -12.88 -29.66 12.45
N LYS A 232 -11.86 -29.12 13.13
CA LYS A 232 -11.41 -29.65 14.43
C LYS A 232 -12.31 -29.27 15.59
N LEU A 233 -12.70 -28.00 15.68
CA LEU A 233 -13.39 -27.46 16.84
C LEU A 233 -14.89 -27.81 16.85
N GLY A 234 -15.51 -28.04 15.68
CA GLY A 234 -16.93 -28.42 15.58
C GLY A 234 -17.94 -27.36 16.04
N ASN A 235 -17.48 -26.24 16.60
CA ASN A 235 -18.30 -25.12 17.04
C ASN A 235 -17.98 -23.88 16.20
N LEU A 236 -19.01 -23.31 15.57
CA LEU A 236 -18.91 -22.12 14.71
C LEU A 236 -18.27 -20.93 15.41
N LEU A 237 -18.79 -20.59 16.61
CA LEU A 237 -18.35 -19.40 17.33
C LEU A 237 -16.90 -19.51 17.80
N THR A 238 -16.50 -20.68 18.28
CA THR A 238 -15.13 -20.94 18.71
C THR A 238 -14.16 -20.89 17.54
N ALA A 239 -14.51 -21.48 16.41
CA ALA A 239 -13.68 -21.44 15.19
C ALA A 239 -13.55 -20.02 14.64
N LEU A 240 -14.64 -19.25 14.63
CA LEU A 240 -14.64 -17.85 14.22
C LEU A 240 -13.76 -17.00 15.13
N PHE A 241 -13.95 -17.12 16.45
CA PHE A 241 -13.19 -16.32 17.41
C PHE A 241 -11.69 -16.62 17.35
N ILE A 242 -11.30 -17.88 17.35
CA ILE A 242 -9.88 -18.27 17.29
C ILE A 242 -9.24 -17.81 15.98
N SER A 243 -9.92 -17.98 14.84
CA SER A 243 -9.38 -17.51 13.57
C SER A 243 -9.31 -15.99 13.46
N ALA A 244 -10.34 -15.26 13.95
CA ALA A 244 -10.31 -13.81 13.97
C ALA A 244 -9.18 -13.28 14.86
N VAL A 245 -9.00 -13.84 16.05
CA VAL A 245 -7.89 -13.47 16.95
C VAL A 245 -6.55 -13.79 16.29
N ALA A 246 -6.38 -14.97 15.71
CA ALA A 246 -5.13 -15.37 15.08
C ALA A 246 -4.73 -14.43 13.93
N TYR A 247 -5.70 -13.88 13.19
CA TYR A 247 -5.43 -12.99 12.06
C TYR A 247 -5.33 -11.50 12.46
N CYS A 248 -6.13 -11.07 13.43
CA CYS A 248 -6.13 -9.68 13.86
C CYS A 248 -5.01 -9.39 14.86
N LEU A 249 -4.60 -10.36 15.68
CA LEU A 249 -3.60 -10.17 16.72
C LEU A 249 -2.27 -9.62 16.16
N PRO A 250 -1.67 -10.17 15.10
CA PRO A 250 -0.45 -9.62 14.54
C PRO A 250 -0.60 -8.18 14.05
N ALA A 251 -1.71 -7.87 13.39
CA ALA A 251 -1.99 -6.53 12.92
C ALA A 251 -2.19 -5.52 14.07
N LEU A 252 -2.88 -5.92 15.14
CA LEU A 252 -3.07 -5.12 16.34
C LEU A 252 -1.75 -4.90 17.09
N LEU A 253 -0.89 -5.91 17.18
CA LEU A 253 0.44 -5.79 17.78
C LEU A 253 1.32 -4.81 16.99
N SER A 254 1.20 -4.76 15.67
CA SER A 254 1.92 -3.79 14.84
C SER A 254 1.48 -2.35 15.13
N LEU A 255 0.19 -2.12 15.40
CA LEU A 255 -0.35 -0.82 15.75
C LEU A 255 0.07 -0.37 17.16
N SER A 256 0.27 -1.29 18.10
CA SER A 256 0.68 -0.97 19.48
C SER A 256 2.14 -0.53 19.63
N GLY A 257 2.92 -0.50 18.54
CA GLY A 257 4.29 -0.01 18.54
C GLY A 257 5.31 -0.98 19.17
N MET A 258 4.96 -2.22 19.42
CA MET A 258 5.88 -3.28 19.87
C MET A 258 6.91 -3.63 18.79
N LYS A 259 7.93 -2.81 18.65
CA LYS A 259 8.95 -2.94 17.58
C LYS A 259 9.73 -4.25 17.62
N ASN A 260 9.94 -4.84 18.77
CA ASN A 260 10.79 -6.04 18.93
C ASN A 260 10.09 -7.37 18.60
N GLY A 261 8.76 -7.40 18.49
CA GLY A 261 8.00 -8.58 18.05
C GLY A 261 7.62 -8.55 16.57
N ILE A 262 7.76 -7.37 15.93
CA ILE A 262 7.29 -7.09 14.57
C ILE A 262 8.21 -7.68 13.50
N GLU A 263 9.49 -7.94 13.81
CA GLU A 263 10.41 -8.59 12.85
C GLU A 263 9.93 -9.98 12.45
N TRP A 264 9.26 -10.69 13.35
CA TRP A 264 8.59 -11.97 13.05
C TRP A 264 7.32 -11.80 12.21
N LEU A 265 6.66 -10.64 12.30
CA LEU A 265 5.51 -10.28 11.50
C LEU A 265 5.87 -9.94 10.05
N GLY A 266 7.15 -9.67 9.76
CA GLY A 266 7.67 -9.55 8.40
C GLY A 266 7.44 -10.78 7.54
N PHE A 267 7.27 -11.94 8.16
CA PHE A 267 6.84 -13.17 7.51
C PHE A 267 5.32 -13.34 7.42
N TYR A 268 4.56 -12.39 7.98
CA TYR A 268 3.11 -12.45 7.88
C TYR A 268 2.68 -11.96 6.50
N PRO A 269 2.11 -12.85 5.65
CA PRO A 269 1.94 -12.57 4.22
C PRO A 269 0.97 -11.44 3.89
N LEU A 270 0.28 -10.87 4.90
CA LEU A 270 -0.62 -9.74 4.73
C LEU A 270 0.04 -8.40 5.01
N CYS A 271 1.16 -8.36 5.72
CA CYS A 271 1.87 -7.13 6.04
C CYS A 271 2.98 -6.89 5.02
N CYS A 272 2.63 -6.32 3.88
CA CYS A 272 3.63 -5.93 2.86
C CYS A 272 4.56 -4.79 3.32
N SER A 273 4.21 -4.08 4.39
CA SER A 273 5.09 -3.11 5.05
C SER A 273 6.43 -3.71 5.53
N ALA A 274 6.49 -5.02 5.64
CA ALA A 274 7.72 -5.74 5.98
C ALA A 274 8.74 -5.81 4.83
N LEU A 275 8.32 -5.62 3.58
CA LEU A 275 9.23 -5.54 2.42
C LEU A 275 9.99 -4.21 2.37
N ALA A 276 9.51 -3.21 3.11
CA ALA A 276 9.98 -1.83 3.01
C ALA A 276 11.17 -1.47 3.91
N LYS A 277 11.64 -2.34 4.78
CA LYS A 277 12.77 -2.03 5.65
C LYS A 277 13.75 -3.19 5.77
N PRO A 278 14.77 -3.27 4.92
CA PRO A 278 16.06 -3.71 5.38
C PRO A 278 16.57 -2.58 6.29
N ARG A 279 16.36 -2.68 7.59
CA ARG A 279 17.09 -1.86 8.54
C ARG A 279 18.52 -2.33 8.55
N LEU A 280 19.40 -1.55 7.95
CA LEU A 280 20.80 -1.46 8.37
C LEU A 280 20.86 -0.75 9.72
#